data_a35ffe541a9bd90dde24e74ea25af6cf
#
_entry.id   a35ffe541a9bd90dde24e74ea25af6cf
#
_cell.length_a   1.000
_cell.length_b   1.000
_cell.length_c   1.000
_cell.angle_alpha   90.00
_cell.angle_beta   90.00
_cell.angle_gamma   90.00
#
_symmetry.space_group_name_H-M   'P 1'
#
loop_
_entity.id
_entity.type
_entity.pdbx_description
1 polymer ?
#
loop_
_entity_poly.entity_id
_entity_poly.type
_entity_poly.pdbx_seq_one_letter_code
_entity_poly.pdbx_strand_id
1 'polypeptide(L)'
;MVLGRNCLDNLIVVDHYPVENRKAALIERHREGGGQGGTSAACIARLGGRVVLLGHVGDDEAGRFCRERLRAFGVPVAGVRMVAGGRTPQAFVIITRGSGKRTIVYEPSELPPIQPDERFWQLVGQADLLLLDPETTYLAHPLQRARIGRTKIVYDCERPRTHLDTMMATADYFVPSADFFRSEMAGSFNRQRLIRALLALKPRLKGHLIVTAGSWGAYFVATGAIWHVPAPRVTVADTTGAGDNFHGALSLALAKGMVLARAVAFGVAVASLSCRGLGGREGLPQWDEAELLSSQLSPRLVYP
;
A
#
# COMPACT_ATOMS: atom_id res chain seq x y z
N MET A 1 -12.37 -4.26 4.12
CA MET A 1 -12.78 -3.31 3.07
C MET A 1 -11.58 -2.47 2.67
N VAL A 2 -11.41 -2.16 1.39
CA VAL A 2 -10.35 -1.28 0.87
C VAL A 2 -11.02 -0.14 0.12
N LEU A 3 -10.56 1.09 0.32
CA LEU A 3 -10.95 2.24 -0.46
C LEU A 3 -9.72 2.89 -1.02
N GLY A 4 -9.64 2.98 -2.37
CA GLY A 4 -8.45 3.54 -2.97
C GLY A 4 -8.42 3.48 -4.49
N ARG A 5 -7.32 4.01 -5.01
CA ARG A 5 -7.08 4.21 -6.43
C ARG A 5 -6.86 2.90 -7.17
N ASN A 6 -7.36 2.89 -8.41
CA ASN A 6 -7.05 1.91 -9.43
C ASN A 6 -6.45 2.63 -10.63
N CYS A 7 -5.40 2.10 -11.22
CA CYS A 7 -4.77 2.63 -12.44
C CYS A 7 -4.29 1.49 -13.33
N LEU A 8 -3.92 1.82 -14.55
CA LEU A 8 -3.21 0.93 -15.45
C LEU A 8 -1.71 1.19 -15.33
N ASP A 9 -0.94 0.18 -14.98
CA ASP A 9 0.51 0.24 -14.95
C ASP A 9 1.08 -0.29 -16.27
N ASN A 10 1.82 0.57 -16.99
CA ASN A 10 2.61 0.22 -18.16
C ASN A 10 4.06 0.02 -17.72
N LEU A 11 4.48 -1.23 -17.60
CA LEU A 11 5.81 -1.61 -17.10
C LEU A 11 6.79 -1.70 -18.25
N ILE A 12 7.94 -1.07 -18.11
CA ILE A 12 9.01 -1.00 -19.08
C ILE A 12 10.30 -1.46 -18.41
N VAL A 13 10.84 -2.61 -18.85
CA VAL A 13 12.12 -3.13 -18.34
C VAL A 13 13.25 -2.68 -19.26
N VAL A 14 14.30 -2.11 -18.66
CA VAL A 14 15.50 -1.63 -19.34
C VAL A 14 16.75 -2.15 -18.62
N ASP A 15 17.89 -2.26 -19.32
CA ASP A 15 19.16 -2.64 -18.68
C ASP A 15 19.69 -1.53 -17.76
N HIS A 16 19.60 -0.28 -18.23
CA HIS A 16 20.04 0.90 -17.49
C HIS A 16 18.97 1.95 -17.55
N TYR A 17 18.81 2.71 -16.48
CA TYR A 17 17.89 3.83 -16.45
C TYR A 17 18.20 4.81 -17.59
N PRO A 18 17.20 5.24 -18.39
CA PRO A 18 17.41 6.12 -19.53
C PRO A 18 18.09 7.44 -19.14
N VAL A 19 19.11 7.81 -19.88
CA VAL A 19 19.79 9.09 -19.73
C VAL A 19 19.12 10.10 -20.65
N GLU A 20 18.96 11.33 -20.17
CA GLU A 20 18.39 12.44 -20.95
C GLU A 20 19.13 12.60 -22.31
N ASN A 21 18.36 12.85 -23.36
CA ASN A 21 18.84 12.95 -24.75
C ASN A 21 19.53 11.69 -25.32
N ARG A 22 19.31 10.52 -24.72
CA ARG A 22 19.83 9.23 -25.21
C ARG A 22 18.69 8.25 -25.50
N LYS A 23 18.93 7.36 -26.44
CA LYS A 23 18.04 6.22 -26.68
C LYS A 23 18.39 5.10 -25.74
N ALA A 24 17.40 4.46 -25.14
CA ALA A 24 17.52 3.23 -24.37
C ALA A 24 16.74 2.12 -25.06
N ALA A 25 17.31 0.91 -25.10
CA ALA A 25 16.62 -0.24 -25.64
C ALA A 25 15.59 -0.78 -24.65
N LEU A 26 14.39 -1.04 -25.15
CA LEU A 26 13.38 -1.77 -24.41
C LEU A 26 13.74 -3.27 -24.41
N ILE A 27 13.73 -3.87 -23.22
CA ILE A 27 13.94 -5.34 -23.07
C ILE A 27 12.59 -6.04 -23.07
N GLU A 28 11.70 -5.57 -22.21
CA GLU A 28 10.37 -6.17 -21.98
C GLU A 28 9.37 -5.08 -21.65
N ARG A 29 8.14 -5.27 -22.08
CA ARG A 29 7.00 -4.45 -21.64
C ARG A 29 5.90 -5.35 -21.12
N HIS A 30 5.22 -4.89 -20.09
CA HIS A 30 4.09 -5.58 -19.51
C HIS A 30 3.01 -4.57 -19.11
N ARG A 31 1.73 -4.98 -19.11
CA ARG A 31 0.60 -4.19 -18.63
C ARG A 31 -0.04 -4.91 -17.46
N GLU A 32 -0.25 -4.22 -16.37
CA GLU A 32 -0.92 -4.77 -15.19
C GLU A 32 -1.91 -3.75 -14.60
N GLY A 33 -2.88 -4.25 -13.86
CA GLY A 33 -3.70 -3.38 -13.02
C GLY A 33 -2.91 -2.92 -11.81
N GLY A 34 -2.87 -1.63 -11.56
CA GLY A 34 -2.16 -0.98 -10.46
C GLY A 34 -3.06 -0.15 -9.55
N GLY A 35 -2.44 0.82 -8.88
CA GLY A 35 -3.05 1.68 -7.87
C GLY A 35 -3.05 1.04 -6.49
N GLN A 36 -2.83 1.87 -5.47
CA GLN A 36 -2.63 1.41 -4.09
C GLN A 36 -3.82 0.58 -3.60
N GLY A 37 -5.06 1.06 -3.81
CA GLY A 37 -6.26 0.34 -3.43
C GLY A 37 -6.43 -0.99 -4.17
N GLY A 38 -6.22 -0.97 -5.49
CA GLY A 38 -6.35 -2.16 -6.33
C GLY A 38 -5.31 -3.23 -6.01
N THR A 39 -4.06 -2.84 -5.76
CA THR A 39 -2.97 -3.77 -5.43
C THR A 39 -3.14 -4.36 -4.03
N SER A 40 -3.48 -3.53 -3.03
CA SER A 40 -3.79 -4.01 -1.70
C SER A 40 -4.99 -4.98 -1.67
N ALA A 41 -6.04 -4.71 -2.45
CA ALA A 41 -7.20 -5.59 -2.55
C ALA A 41 -6.84 -6.93 -3.21
N ALA A 42 -6.04 -6.91 -4.29
CA ALA A 42 -5.53 -8.12 -4.95
C ALA A 42 -4.67 -8.96 -3.98
N CYS A 43 -3.83 -8.31 -3.18
CA CYS A 43 -3.03 -8.96 -2.14
C CYS A 43 -3.93 -9.66 -1.10
N ILE A 44 -4.94 -8.97 -0.56
CA ILE A 44 -5.89 -9.55 0.41
C ILE A 44 -6.60 -10.78 -0.18
N ALA A 45 -7.10 -10.66 -1.41
CA ALA A 45 -7.80 -11.77 -2.08
C ALA A 45 -6.87 -12.96 -2.35
N ARG A 46 -5.64 -12.71 -2.84
CA ARG A 46 -4.63 -13.73 -3.08
C ARG A 46 -4.24 -14.51 -1.83
N LEU A 47 -4.22 -13.84 -0.68
CA LEU A 47 -3.97 -14.43 0.63
C LEU A 47 -5.22 -15.10 1.25
N GLY A 48 -6.31 -15.27 0.48
CA GLY A 48 -7.54 -15.92 0.94
C GLY A 48 -8.45 -15.06 1.83
N GLY A 49 -8.23 -13.74 1.87
CA GLY A 49 -9.08 -12.81 2.60
C GLY A 49 -10.33 -12.40 1.81
N ARG A 50 -11.45 -12.18 2.50
CA ARG A 50 -12.62 -11.56 1.89
C ARG A 50 -12.40 -10.05 1.77
N VAL A 51 -12.55 -9.49 0.58
CA VAL A 51 -12.31 -8.07 0.33
C VAL A 51 -13.46 -7.43 -0.44
N VAL A 52 -13.82 -6.21 -0.05
CA VAL A 52 -14.64 -5.28 -0.84
C VAL A 52 -13.73 -4.11 -1.20
N LEU A 53 -13.52 -3.88 -2.50
CA LEU A 53 -12.79 -2.72 -3.01
C LEU A 53 -13.78 -1.66 -3.48
N LEU A 54 -13.70 -0.47 -2.91
CA LEU A 54 -14.34 0.73 -3.43
C LEU A 54 -13.32 1.57 -4.18
N GLY A 55 -13.62 1.91 -5.42
CA GLY A 55 -12.75 2.68 -6.28
C GLY A 55 -13.45 3.10 -7.56
N HIS A 56 -12.79 3.95 -8.34
CA HIS A 56 -13.25 4.36 -9.65
C HIS A 56 -12.23 3.97 -10.73
N VAL A 57 -12.74 3.72 -11.92
CA VAL A 57 -12.01 3.66 -13.19
C VAL A 57 -12.80 4.42 -14.24
N GLY A 58 -12.16 4.83 -15.31
CA GLY A 58 -12.86 5.42 -16.46
C GLY A 58 -13.65 4.39 -17.24
N ASP A 59 -14.61 4.85 -18.05
CA ASP A 59 -15.30 4.02 -19.03
C ASP A 59 -14.48 3.92 -20.32
N ASP A 60 -13.25 3.44 -20.18
CA ASP A 60 -12.27 3.26 -21.25
C ASP A 60 -11.70 1.83 -21.26
N GLU A 61 -10.82 1.54 -22.22
CA GLU A 61 -10.16 0.24 -22.32
C GLU A 61 -9.33 -0.06 -21.07
N ALA A 62 -8.61 0.92 -20.56
CA ALA A 62 -7.78 0.78 -19.37
C ALA A 62 -8.62 0.42 -18.13
N GLY A 63 -9.80 1.04 -17.97
CA GLY A 63 -10.71 0.74 -16.86
C GLY A 63 -11.30 -0.67 -16.95
N ARG A 64 -11.69 -1.11 -18.15
CA ARG A 64 -12.14 -2.50 -18.39
C ARG A 64 -11.03 -3.50 -18.07
N PHE A 65 -9.82 -3.24 -18.54
CA PHE A 65 -8.64 -4.06 -18.25
C PHE A 65 -8.35 -4.13 -16.74
N CYS A 66 -8.32 -3.01 -16.03
CA CYS A 66 -8.08 -2.99 -14.59
C CYS A 66 -9.13 -3.82 -13.82
N ARG A 67 -10.41 -3.73 -14.18
CA ARG A 67 -11.46 -4.54 -13.55
C ARG A 67 -11.32 -6.03 -13.87
N GLU A 68 -10.91 -6.38 -15.09
CA GLU A 68 -10.64 -7.76 -15.48
C GLU A 68 -9.48 -8.34 -14.67
N ARG A 69 -8.37 -7.59 -14.56
CA ARG A 69 -7.23 -8.00 -13.73
C ARG A 69 -7.60 -8.18 -12.25
N LEU A 70 -8.44 -7.31 -11.70
CA LEU A 70 -8.94 -7.49 -10.32
C LEU A 70 -9.73 -8.80 -10.18
N ARG A 71 -10.62 -9.15 -11.14
CA ARG A 71 -11.34 -10.42 -11.12
C ARG A 71 -10.40 -11.62 -11.20
N ALA A 72 -9.35 -11.55 -12.01
CA ALA A 72 -8.35 -12.62 -12.14
C ALA A 72 -7.61 -12.89 -10.80
N PHE A 73 -7.47 -11.86 -9.95
CA PHE A 73 -6.94 -12.00 -8.58
C PHE A 73 -8.01 -12.33 -7.54
N GLY A 74 -9.26 -12.59 -7.95
CA GLY A 74 -10.34 -12.95 -7.02
C GLY A 74 -10.99 -11.76 -6.29
N VAL A 75 -10.75 -10.52 -6.72
CA VAL A 75 -11.37 -9.32 -6.14
C VAL A 75 -12.74 -9.07 -6.77
N PRO A 76 -13.83 -9.01 -5.97
CA PRO A 76 -15.15 -8.61 -6.48
C PRO A 76 -15.12 -7.15 -6.96
N VAL A 77 -15.54 -6.91 -8.22
CA VAL A 77 -15.46 -5.58 -8.84
C VAL A 77 -16.77 -4.78 -8.76
N ALA A 78 -17.77 -5.24 -8.01
CA ALA A 78 -19.04 -4.53 -7.85
C ALA A 78 -18.89 -3.14 -7.20
N GLY A 79 -17.85 -2.94 -6.39
CA GLY A 79 -17.51 -1.65 -5.78
C GLY A 79 -16.58 -0.78 -6.60
N VAL A 80 -16.05 -1.28 -7.73
CA VAL A 80 -15.19 -0.51 -8.65
C VAL A 80 -16.09 0.05 -9.76
N ARG A 81 -16.49 1.32 -9.62
CA ARG A 81 -17.41 1.97 -10.56
C ARG A 81 -16.67 2.44 -11.81
N MET A 82 -17.31 2.26 -12.97
CA MET A 82 -16.89 2.89 -14.21
C MET A 82 -17.55 4.27 -14.32
N VAL A 83 -16.74 5.30 -14.48
CA VAL A 83 -17.20 6.70 -14.59
C VAL A 83 -17.37 7.00 -16.07
N ALA A 84 -18.61 7.27 -16.49
CA ALA A 84 -18.93 7.59 -17.88
C ALA A 84 -18.16 8.86 -18.35
N GLY A 85 -17.49 8.76 -19.50
CA GLY A 85 -16.63 9.82 -20.02
C GLY A 85 -15.32 10.05 -19.23
N GLY A 86 -15.12 9.32 -18.13
CA GLY A 86 -13.89 9.39 -17.35
C GLY A 86 -12.74 8.65 -18.00
N ARG A 87 -11.50 9.03 -17.65
CA ARG A 87 -10.28 8.35 -18.07
C ARG A 87 -9.64 7.65 -16.87
N THR A 88 -9.27 6.37 -17.08
CA THR A 88 -8.52 5.62 -16.07
C THR A 88 -7.10 6.15 -16.00
N PRO A 89 -6.60 6.56 -14.82
CA PRO A 89 -5.22 7.00 -14.68
C PRO A 89 -4.25 5.90 -15.09
N GLN A 90 -3.14 6.31 -15.69
CA GLN A 90 -2.07 5.40 -16.07
C GLN A 90 -0.76 5.76 -15.38
N ALA A 91 0.04 4.76 -15.12
CA ALA A 91 1.42 4.91 -14.70
C ALA A 91 2.36 4.24 -15.72
N PHE A 92 3.51 4.84 -15.93
CA PHE A 92 4.62 4.30 -16.71
C PHE A 92 5.75 4.00 -15.73
N VAL A 93 6.03 2.72 -15.56
CA VAL A 93 6.98 2.24 -14.56
C VAL A 93 8.24 1.75 -15.28
N ILE A 94 9.34 2.49 -15.14
CA ILE A 94 10.64 2.13 -15.71
C ILE A 94 11.38 1.30 -14.68
N ILE A 95 11.64 0.04 -14.99
CA ILE A 95 12.29 -0.94 -14.10
C ILE A 95 13.70 -1.22 -14.62
N THR A 96 14.72 -1.03 -13.79
CA THR A 96 16.09 -1.38 -14.14
C THR A 96 16.36 -2.84 -13.79
N ARG A 97 16.66 -3.65 -14.82
CA ARG A 97 16.95 -5.08 -14.69
C ARG A 97 18.11 -5.33 -13.72
N GLY A 98 18.05 -6.41 -12.98
CA GLY A 98 19.08 -6.81 -12.02
C GLY A 98 19.03 -6.07 -10.67
N SER A 99 18.58 -4.81 -10.64
CA SER A 99 18.42 -4.07 -9.38
C SER A 99 16.99 -4.04 -8.87
N GLY A 100 15.98 -4.24 -9.76
CA GLY A 100 14.56 -4.07 -9.45
C GLY A 100 14.17 -2.66 -9.04
N LYS A 101 15.08 -1.67 -9.16
CA LYS A 101 14.77 -0.27 -8.89
C LYS A 101 13.82 0.25 -9.96
N ARG A 102 12.88 1.09 -9.55
CA ARG A 102 11.87 1.66 -10.43
C ARG A 102 11.79 3.17 -10.34
N THR A 103 11.36 3.77 -11.43
CA THR A 103 10.88 5.15 -11.49
C THR A 103 9.48 5.15 -12.06
N ILE A 104 8.58 5.88 -11.44
CA ILE A 104 7.16 5.93 -11.84
C ILE A 104 6.84 7.33 -12.33
N VAL A 105 6.36 7.42 -13.59
CA VAL A 105 5.72 8.59 -14.16
C VAL A 105 4.23 8.28 -14.22
N TYR A 106 3.37 9.09 -13.61
CA TYR A 106 1.95 8.78 -13.51
C TYR A 106 1.07 9.95 -13.91
N GLU A 107 -0.09 9.65 -14.44
CA GLU A 107 -1.16 10.61 -14.69
C GLU A 107 -1.92 10.87 -13.39
N PRO A 108 -2.10 12.16 -12.97
CA PRO A 108 -3.03 12.49 -11.89
C PRO A 108 -4.43 11.98 -12.22
N SER A 109 -5.16 11.48 -11.23
CA SER A 109 -6.54 11.06 -11.43
C SER A 109 -7.46 12.27 -11.51
N GLU A 110 -8.26 12.33 -12.56
CA GLU A 110 -9.38 13.28 -12.73
C GLU A 110 -10.74 12.65 -12.36
N LEU A 111 -10.72 11.38 -11.92
CA LEU A 111 -11.93 10.70 -11.48
C LEU A 111 -12.43 11.29 -10.16
N PRO A 112 -13.75 11.40 -9.97
CA PRO A 112 -14.32 11.97 -8.75
C PRO A 112 -13.94 11.13 -7.52
N PRO A 113 -13.78 11.74 -6.35
CA PRO A 113 -13.60 11.00 -5.11
C PRO A 113 -14.86 10.18 -4.78
N ILE A 114 -14.68 9.07 -4.08
CA ILE A 114 -15.81 8.26 -3.60
C ILE A 114 -16.53 9.04 -2.49
N GLN A 115 -17.83 9.27 -2.69
CA GLN A 115 -18.67 9.93 -1.70
C GLN A 115 -19.15 8.91 -0.65
N PRO A 116 -19.09 9.24 0.66
CA PRO A 116 -19.54 8.37 1.72
C PRO A 116 -21.08 8.39 1.83
N ASP A 117 -21.75 7.69 0.90
CA ASP A 117 -23.19 7.48 0.89
C ASP A 117 -23.63 6.44 1.94
N GLU A 118 -24.94 6.16 2.03
CA GLU A 118 -25.48 5.19 2.98
C GLU A 118 -24.88 3.80 2.79
N ARG A 119 -24.69 3.37 1.54
CA ARG A 119 -24.08 2.08 1.21
C ARG A 119 -22.63 2.01 1.69
N PHE A 120 -21.88 3.10 1.55
CA PHE A 120 -20.53 3.19 2.09
C PHE A 120 -20.52 2.93 3.59
N TRP A 121 -21.40 3.59 4.36
CA TRP A 121 -21.45 3.42 5.81
C TRP A 121 -21.91 2.03 6.24
N GLN A 122 -22.85 1.42 5.52
CA GLN A 122 -23.27 0.03 5.74
C GLN A 122 -22.08 -0.94 5.56
N LEU A 123 -21.30 -0.78 4.48
CA LEU A 123 -20.12 -1.62 4.21
C LEU A 123 -19.03 -1.40 5.26
N VAL A 124 -18.78 -0.16 5.68
CA VAL A 124 -17.81 0.14 6.74
C VAL A 124 -18.24 -0.55 8.04
N GLY A 125 -19.53 -0.45 8.44
CA GLY A 125 -20.03 -1.06 9.67
C GLY A 125 -19.96 -2.60 9.70
N GLN A 126 -19.91 -3.25 8.53
CA GLN A 126 -19.78 -4.69 8.38
C GLN A 126 -18.33 -5.18 8.25
N ALA A 127 -17.37 -4.26 8.06
CA ALA A 127 -15.97 -4.60 7.87
C ALA A 127 -15.25 -4.76 9.21
N ASP A 128 -14.40 -5.77 9.33
CA ASP A 128 -13.47 -5.88 10.45
C ASP A 128 -12.43 -4.78 10.41
N LEU A 129 -12.04 -4.37 9.18
CA LEU A 129 -11.01 -3.37 8.95
C LEU A 129 -11.27 -2.58 7.65
N LEU A 130 -11.01 -1.28 7.69
CA LEU A 130 -11.03 -0.35 6.56
C LEU A 130 -9.60 0.09 6.25
N LEU A 131 -9.07 -0.33 5.10
CA LEU A 131 -7.81 0.16 4.55
C LEU A 131 -8.08 1.34 3.62
N LEU A 132 -7.42 2.44 3.89
CA LEU A 132 -7.52 3.71 3.18
C LEU A 132 -6.21 4.03 2.48
N ASP A 133 -6.25 4.34 1.20
CA ASP A 133 -5.08 4.81 0.46
C ASP A 133 -4.75 6.30 0.72
N PRO A 134 -3.58 6.80 0.29
CA PRO A 134 -3.15 8.17 0.56
C PRO A 134 -4.10 9.26 0.07
N GLU A 135 -4.89 9.02 -0.96
CA GLU A 135 -5.81 10.02 -1.55
C GLU A 135 -7.09 10.22 -0.73
N THR A 136 -7.33 9.42 0.31
CA THR A 136 -8.61 9.35 1.02
C THR A 136 -8.70 10.23 2.26
N THR A 137 -7.76 11.16 2.48
CA THR A 137 -7.77 12.06 3.65
C THR A 137 -9.03 12.94 3.76
N TYR A 138 -9.75 13.16 2.66
CA TYR A 138 -11.03 13.86 2.66
C TYR A 138 -12.12 13.15 3.51
N LEU A 139 -11.95 11.86 3.78
CA LEU A 139 -12.83 11.07 4.65
C LEU A 139 -12.50 11.21 6.15
N ALA A 140 -11.41 11.87 6.51
CA ALA A 140 -10.97 11.95 7.91
C ALA A 140 -12.06 12.49 8.84
N HIS A 141 -12.67 13.61 8.51
CA HIS A 141 -13.76 14.19 9.30
C HIS A 141 -15.04 13.33 9.28
N PRO A 142 -15.55 12.83 8.12
CA PRO A 142 -16.66 11.90 8.11
C PRO A 142 -16.43 10.66 8.98
N LEU A 143 -15.27 10.01 8.89
CA LEU A 143 -14.92 8.82 9.68
C LEU A 143 -14.83 9.12 11.18
N GLN A 144 -14.28 10.27 11.56
CA GLN A 144 -14.19 10.70 12.95
C GLN A 144 -15.58 10.88 13.57
N ARG A 145 -16.55 11.42 12.81
CA ARG A 145 -17.93 11.69 13.26
C ARG A 145 -18.79 10.42 13.29
N ALA A 146 -18.58 9.50 12.36
CA ALA A 146 -19.47 8.37 12.12
C ALA A 146 -19.48 7.31 13.24
N ARG A 147 -18.54 7.33 14.20
CA ARG A 147 -18.44 6.33 15.26
C ARG A 147 -18.59 4.91 14.70
N ILE A 148 -17.74 4.53 13.77
CA ILE A 148 -17.83 3.30 12.95
C ILE A 148 -17.75 1.97 13.74
N GLY A 149 -18.12 2.00 15.00
CA GLY A 149 -18.20 0.82 15.86
C GLY A 149 -16.82 0.19 16.10
N ARG A 150 -16.70 -1.12 15.83
CA ARG A 150 -15.46 -1.89 16.03
C ARG A 150 -14.55 -1.93 14.81
N THR A 151 -14.97 -1.38 13.66
CA THR A 151 -14.16 -1.36 12.43
C THR A 151 -12.86 -0.61 12.67
N LYS A 152 -11.73 -1.25 12.43
CA LYS A 152 -10.41 -0.64 12.57
C LYS A 152 -10.00 0.07 11.28
N ILE A 153 -9.34 1.21 11.39
CA ILE A 153 -8.84 1.99 10.26
C ILE A 153 -7.33 1.82 10.14
N VAL A 154 -6.88 1.32 8.99
CA VAL A 154 -5.50 1.40 8.52
C VAL A 154 -5.42 2.50 7.47
N TYR A 155 -4.54 3.47 7.66
CA TYR A 155 -4.29 4.52 6.67
C TYR A 155 -2.87 4.41 6.13
N ASP A 156 -2.77 4.17 4.81
CA ASP A 156 -1.53 4.27 4.05
C ASP A 156 -1.18 5.75 3.85
N CYS A 157 0.02 6.15 4.23
CA CYS A 157 0.47 7.53 4.10
C CYS A 157 1.79 7.64 3.34
N GLU A 158 1.75 8.23 2.16
CA GLU A 158 2.92 8.43 1.32
C GLU A 158 3.57 9.80 1.56
N ARG A 159 2.76 10.84 1.73
CA ARG A 159 3.18 12.24 1.87
C ARG A 159 2.14 13.07 2.63
N PRO A 160 2.53 14.22 3.19
CA PRO A 160 1.59 15.15 3.80
C PRO A 160 0.49 15.60 2.83
N ARG A 161 -0.76 15.67 3.33
CA ARG A 161 -1.96 16.06 2.59
C ARG A 161 -2.90 16.89 3.47
N THR A 162 -3.84 17.59 2.87
CA THR A 162 -4.93 18.25 3.59
C THR A 162 -5.67 17.24 4.49
N HIS A 163 -6.05 17.64 5.70
CA HIS A 163 -6.70 16.81 6.73
C HIS A 163 -5.86 15.64 7.28
N LEU A 164 -4.55 15.63 7.05
CA LEU A 164 -3.68 14.57 7.56
C LEU A 164 -3.72 14.50 9.10
N ASP A 165 -3.70 15.63 9.81
CA ASP A 165 -3.76 15.64 11.29
C ASP A 165 -5.06 15.01 11.80
N THR A 166 -6.19 15.29 11.15
CA THR A 166 -7.47 14.64 11.48
C THR A 166 -7.41 13.14 11.20
N MET A 167 -6.79 12.73 10.09
CA MET A 167 -6.63 11.31 9.77
C MET A 167 -5.71 10.61 10.79
N MET A 168 -4.61 11.23 11.20
CA MET A 168 -3.73 10.72 12.27
C MET A 168 -4.47 10.54 13.60
N ALA A 169 -5.37 11.48 13.93
CA ALA A 169 -6.21 11.40 15.12
C ALA A 169 -7.38 10.39 14.99
N THR A 170 -7.64 9.87 13.79
CA THR A 170 -8.75 8.96 13.50
C THR A 170 -8.29 7.52 13.29
N ALA A 171 -7.19 7.31 12.59
CA ALA A 171 -6.67 5.99 12.24
C ALA A 171 -6.24 5.17 13.47
N ASP A 172 -6.62 3.88 13.50
CA ASP A 172 -6.12 2.93 14.48
C ASP A 172 -4.69 2.48 14.15
N TYR A 173 -4.34 2.47 12.86
CA TYR A 173 -3.01 2.17 12.36
C TYR A 173 -2.62 3.21 11.30
N PHE A 174 -1.68 4.07 11.65
CA PHE A 174 -1.09 5.03 10.74
C PHE A 174 0.20 4.44 10.17
N VAL A 175 0.25 4.26 8.85
CA VAL A 175 1.30 3.46 8.21
C VAL A 175 2.00 4.26 7.10
N PRO A 176 2.87 5.22 7.45
CA PRO A 176 3.64 5.96 6.46
C PRO A 176 4.81 5.15 5.90
N SER A 177 5.24 5.52 4.70
CA SER A 177 6.54 5.10 4.18
C SER A 177 7.68 5.94 4.77
N ALA A 178 8.91 5.44 4.70
CA ALA A 178 10.09 6.21 5.08
C ALA A 178 10.25 7.50 4.23
N ASP A 179 9.70 7.53 3.02
CA ASP A 179 9.73 8.70 2.14
C ASP A 179 8.88 9.85 2.67
N PHE A 180 7.82 9.58 3.44
CA PHE A 180 7.06 10.57 4.19
C PHE A 180 7.98 11.46 5.05
N PHE A 181 8.98 10.86 5.68
CA PHE A 181 9.92 11.59 6.53
C PHE A 181 11.08 12.22 5.76
N ARG A 182 11.43 11.68 4.58
CA ARG A 182 12.54 12.21 3.77
C ARG A 182 12.30 13.64 3.30
N SER A 183 11.08 13.98 2.95
CA SER A 183 10.71 15.32 2.47
C SER A 183 10.90 16.39 3.55
N GLU A 184 10.86 16.01 4.82
CA GLU A 184 11.00 16.93 5.96
C GLU A 184 12.41 16.95 6.57
N MET A 185 13.30 16.07 6.10
CA MET A 185 14.65 15.93 6.66
C MET A 185 15.71 16.57 5.77
N ALA A 186 16.31 17.68 6.21
CA ALA A 186 17.53 18.21 5.60
C ALA A 186 18.70 17.22 5.78
N GLY A 187 19.41 16.87 4.70
CA GLY A 187 20.61 16.02 4.69
C GLY A 187 20.32 14.51 4.55
N SER A 188 21.31 13.65 4.81
CA SER A 188 21.23 12.23 4.53
C SER A 188 20.21 11.51 5.44
N PHE A 189 19.30 10.76 4.81
CA PHE A 189 18.35 9.89 5.52
C PHE A 189 19.09 8.67 6.09
N ASN A 190 18.93 8.43 7.41
CA ASN A 190 19.52 7.29 8.09
C ASN A 190 18.61 6.75 9.20
N ARG A 191 18.95 5.58 9.74
CA ARG A 191 18.16 4.90 10.78
C ARG A 191 17.95 5.73 12.03
N GLN A 192 18.97 6.44 12.52
CA GLN A 192 18.85 7.25 13.74
C GLN A 192 17.87 8.42 13.54
N ARG A 193 17.92 9.08 12.38
CA ARG A 193 16.97 10.14 12.05
C ARG A 193 15.56 9.62 11.92
N LEU A 194 15.36 8.43 11.30
CA LEU A 194 14.06 7.79 11.25
C LEU A 194 13.52 7.53 12.68
N ILE A 195 14.31 6.94 13.57
CA ILE A 195 13.90 6.68 14.96
C ILE A 195 13.45 7.98 15.65
N ARG A 196 14.23 9.06 15.53
CA ARG A 196 13.86 10.38 16.11
C ARG A 196 12.53 10.89 15.55
N ALA A 197 12.30 10.73 14.24
CA ALA A 197 11.06 11.15 13.59
C ALA A 197 9.85 10.31 14.08
N LEU A 198 10.03 9.01 14.30
CA LEU A 198 8.98 8.15 14.87
C LEU A 198 8.60 8.60 16.28
N LEU A 199 9.59 8.91 17.12
CA LEU A 199 9.37 9.41 18.49
C LEU A 199 8.63 10.75 18.49
N ALA A 200 8.98 11.66 17.57
CA ALA A 200 8.33 12.97 17.44
C ALA A 200 6.88 12.85 16.90
N LEU A 201 6.63 11.89 16.00
CA LEU A 201 5.31 11.73 15.38
C LEU A 201 4.33 10.97 16.28
N LYS A 202 4.79 9.96 17.04
CA LYS A 202 3.91 9.07 17.83
C LYS A 202 2.91 9.79 18.74
N PRO A 203 3.27 10.86 19.47
CA PRO A 203 2.31 11.57 20.34
C PRO A 203 1.13 12.21 19.61
N ARG A 204 1.23 12.45 18.29
CA ARG A 204 0.17 13.04 17.47
C ARG A 204 -0.86 12.01 16.99
N LEU A 205 -0.63 10.73 17.22
CA LEU A 205 -1.42 9.64 16.70
C LEU A 205 -2.35 9.06 17.77
N LYS A 206 -3.60 8.80 17.37
CA LYS A 206 -4.54 8.03 18.18
C LYS A 206 -4.06 6.59 18.37
N GLY A 207 -3.67 5.97 17.27
CA GLY A 207 -3.40 4.54 17.18
C GLY A 207 -1.91 4.17 17.10
N HIS A 208 -1.65 3.06 16.46
CA HIS A 208 -0.31 2.52 16.25
C HIS A 208 0.41 3.22 15.10
N LEU A 209 1.72 3.45 15.27
CA LEU A 209 2.61 3.92 14.22
C LEU A 209 3.39 2.71 13.67
N ILE A 210 3.32 2.51 12.37
CA ILE A 210 4.08 1.51 11.63
C ILE A 210 4.71 2.23 10.44
N VAL A 211 5.99 2.00 10.15
CA VAL A 211 6.70 2.67 9.04
C VAL A 211 7.33 1.64 8.14
N THR A 212 6.97 1.65 6.86
CA THR A 212 7.66 0.84 5.84
C THR A 212 8.94 1.55 5.39
N ALA A 213 10.05 0.82 5.31
CA ALA A 213 11.37 1.39 5.02
C ALA A 213 12.11 0.64 3.88
N GLY A 214 11.36 0.13 2.90
CA GLY A 214 11.89 -0.58 1.74
C GLY A 214 12.79 -1.74 2.13
N SER A 215 14.01 -1.81 1.62
CA SER A 215 14.97 -2.89 1.93
C SER A 215 15.40 -2.96 3.40
N TRP A 216 15.08 -1.96 4.22
CA TRP A 216 15.30 -2.05 5.67
C TRP A 216 14.17 -2.82 6.39
N GLY A 217 13.03 -3.06 5.73
CA GLY A 217 11.86 -3.71 6.34
C GLY A 217 10.87 -2.71 6.93
N ALA A 218 10.37 -2.97 8.13
CA ALA A 218 9.39 -2.09 8.78
C ALA A 218 9.75 -1.82 10.24
N TYR A 219 9.36 -0.63 10.71
CA TYR A 219 9.46 -0.20 12.10
C TYR A 219 8.06 -0.03 12.67
N PHE A 220 7.88 -0.30 13.96
CA PHE A 220 6.60 -0.03 14.62
C PHE A 220 6.82 0.36 16.09
N VAL A 221 5.87 1.11 16.64
CA VAL A 221 5.89 1.52 18.03
C VAL A 221 4.89 0.66 18.82
N ALA A 222 5.39 -0.03 19.84
CA ALA A 222 4.58 -0.82 20.77
C ALA A 222 5.15 -0.70 22.20
N THR A 223 4.28 -0.61 23.20
CA THR A 223 4.65 -0.50 24.63
C THR A 223 5.68 0.59 24.95
N GLY A 224 5.61 1.72 24.21
CA GLY A 224 6.56 2.84 24.36
C GLY A 224 7.87 2.67 23.62
N ALA A 225 8.20 1.47 23.15
CA ALA A 225 9.45 1.14 22.48
C ALA A 225 9.30 1.08 20.95
N ILE A 226 10.40 1.26 20.22
CA ILE A 226 10.45 1.10 18.76
C ILE A 226 11.06 -0.26 18.44
N TRP A 227 10.33 -1.01 17.64
CA TRP A 227 10.70 -2.31 17.14
C TRP A 227 10.95 -2.26 15.62
N HIS A 228 11.80 -3.16 15.16
CA HIS A 228 12.17 -3.28 13.75
C HIS A 228 12.04 -4.73 13.28
N VAL A 229 11.33 -4.94 12.19
CA VAL A 229 11.32 -6.21 11.45
C VAL A 229 12.16 -6.02 10.19
N PRO A 230 13.33 -6.66 10.07
CA PRO A 230 14.18 -6.52 8.90
C PRO A 230 13.55 -7.21 7.67
N ALA A 231 13.73 -6.62 6.49
CA ALA A 231 13.35 -7.28 5.24
C ALA A 231 14.22 -8.51 5.01
N PRO A 232 13.65 -9.68 4.66
CA PRO A 232 14.40 -10.84 4.27
C PRO A 232 15.06 -10.62 2.90
N ARG A 233 16.13 -11.34 2.63
CA ARG A 233 16.77 -11.34 1.30
C ARG A 233 15.95 -12.20 0.35
N VAL A 234 15.56 -11.61 -0.77
CA VAL A 234 14.87 -12.27 -1.88
C VAL A 234 15.51 -11.87 -3.21
N THR A 235 15.34 -12.68 -4.23
CA THR A 235 15.68 -12.27 -5.60
C THR A 235 14.66 -11.27 -6.07
N VAL A 236 15.07 -10.04 -6.35
CA VAL A 236 14.19 -8.93 -6.72
C VAL A 236 14.13 -8.81 -8.23
N ALA A 237 12.94 -8.94 -8.80
CA ALA A 237 12.63 -8.60 -10.19
C ALA A 237 12.13 -7.15 -10.29
N ASP A 238 11.18 -6.77 -9.42
CA ASP A 238 10.57 -5.44 -9.38
C ASP A 238 10.06 -5.13 -7.97
N THR A 239 10.17 -3.89 -7.54
CA THR A 239 9.66 -3.44 -6.23
C THR A 239 8.34 -2.69 -6.32
N THR A 240 7.71 -2.63 -7.50
CA THR A 240 6.40 -2.00 -7.70
C THR A 240 5.34 -2.66 -6.81
N GLY A 241 4.52 -1.85 -6.14
CA GLY A 241 3.43 -2.35 -5.29
C GLY A 241 3.86 -3.02 -3.98
N ALA A 242 5.16 -3.11 -3.65
CA ALA A 242 5.60 -3.74 -2.40
C ALA A 242 5.00 -3.07 -1.15
N GLY A 243 4.87 -1.74 -1.15
CA GLY A 243 4.17 -0.99 -0.09
C GLY A 243 2.70 -1.35 0.00
N ASP A 244 2.00 -1.38 -1.15
CA ASP A 244 0.58 -1.72 -1.21
C ASP A 244 0.32 -3.14 -0.73
N ASN A 245 1.21 -4.07 -1.09
CA ASN A 245 1.17 -5.46 -0.64
C ASN A 245 1.44 -5.59 0.87
N PHE A 246 2.35 -4.77 1.41
CA PHE A 246 2.52 -4.65 2.86
C PHE A 246 1.22 -4.22 3.54
N HIS A 247 0.57 -3.15 3.05
CA HIS A 247 -0.67 -2.63 3.63
C HIS A 247 -1.82 -3.64 3.52
N GLY A 248 -1.97 -4.32 2.37
CA GLY A 248 -2.97 -5.37 2.19
C GLY A 248 -2.77 -6.54 3.14
N ALA A 249 -1.54 -7.05 3.24
CA ALA A 249 -1.19 -8.17 4.10
C ALA A 249 -1.30 -7.83 5.59
N LEU A 250 -0.79 -6.66 6.01
CA LEU A 250 -0.94 -6.14 7.38
C LEU A 250 -2.43 -6.05 7.76
N SER A 251 -3.24 -5.48 6.89
CA SER A 251 -4.68 -5.32 7.11
C SER A 251 -5.39 -6.66 7.29
N LEU A 252 -5.08 -7.64 6.44
CA LEU A 252 -5.65 -8.99 6.56
C LEU A 252 -5.20 -9.68 7.85
N ALA A 253 -3.91 -9.61 8.19
CA ALA A 253 -3.37 -10.21 9.41
C ALA A 253 -4.01 -9.62 10.68
N LEU A 254 -4.19 -8.29 10.72
CA LEU A 254 -4.88 -7.60 11.82
C LEU A 254 -6.37 -7.97 11.89
N ALA A 255 -7.07 -8.07 10.75
CA ALA A 255 -8.47 -8.49 10.68
C ALA A 255 -8.65 -9.93 11.14
N LYS A 256 -7.64 -10.80 10.94
CA LYS A 256 -7.60 -12.18 11.48
C LYS A 256 -7.21 -12.26 12.97
N GLY A 257 -6.98 -11.12 13.64
CA GLY A 257 -6.64 -11.06 15.07
C GLY A 257 -5.17 -11.31 15.39
N MET A 258 -4.26 -11.26 14.42
CA MET A 258 -2.83 -11.35 14.72
C MET A 258 -2.38 -10.17 15.57
N VAL A 259 -1.53 -10.43 16.57
CA VAL A 259 -0.88 -9.36 17.33
C VAL A 259 0.01 -8.51 16.45
N LEU A 260 0.15 -7.20 16.78
CA LEU A 260 0.81 -6.20 15.93
C LEU A 260 2.17 -6.65 15.40
N ALA A 261 3.03 -7.18 16.26
CA ALA A 261 4.37 -7.61 15.89
C ALA A 261 4.37 -8.72 14.80
N ARG A 262 3.44 -9.67 14.92
CA ARG A 262 3.25 -10.75 13.92
C ARG A 262 2.63 -10.23 12.64
N ALA A 263 1.64 -9.33 12.73
CA ALA A 263 1.02 -8.70 11.56
C ALA A 263 2.04 -7.88 10.74
N VAL A 264 2.93 -7.13 11.41
CA VAL A 264 4.02 -6.40 10.75
C VAL A 264 5.01 -7.35 10.08
N ALA A 265 5.41 -8.45 10.77
CA ALA A 265 6.29 -9.46 10.18
C ALA A 265 5.66 -10.13 8.96
N PHE A 266 4.37 -10.43 9.01
CA PHE A 266 3.61 -10.97 7.89
C PHE A 266 3.56 -10.00 6.71
N GLY A 267 3.29 -8.70 6.97
CA GLY A 267 3.34 -7.65 5.96
C GLY A 267 4.71 -7.54 5.28
N VAL A 268 5.81 -7.59 6.07
CA VAL A 268 7.19 -7.57 5.54
C VAL A 268 7.46 -8.80 4.66
N ALA A 269 7.03 -9.98 5.08
CA ALA A 269 7.20 -11.21 4.31
C ALA A 269 6.48 -11.15 2.96
N VAL A 270 5.19 -10.77 2.95
CA VAL A 270 4.38 -10.63 1.71
C VAL A 270 4.99 -9.60 0.78
N ALA A 271 5.32 -8.40 1.28
CA ALA A 271 5.95 -7.35 0.50
C ALA A 271 7.29 -7.78 -0.12
N SER A 272 8.09 -8.56 0.61
CA SER A 272 9.36 -9.07 0.09
C SER A 272 9.16 -10.14 -0.97
N LEU A 273 8.23 -11.07 -0.75
CA LEU A 273 7.90 -12.13 -1.71
C LEU A 273 7.30 -11.57 -3.00
N SER A 274 6.46 -10.53 -2.90
CA SER A 274 5.85 -9.91 -4.08
C SER A 274 6.89 -9.29 -5.03
N CYS A 275 8.06 -8.88 -4.53
CA CYS A 275 9.14 -8.34 -5.36
C CYS A 275 9.79 -9.36 -6.33
N ARG A 276 9.42 -10.64 -6.27
CA ARG A 276 9.95 -11.67 -7.19
C ARG A 276 9.30 -11.66 -8.58
N GLY A 277 8.13 -11.00 -8.71
CA GLY A 277 7.43 -10.83 -9.99
C GLY A 277 7.55 -9.41 -10.54
N LEU A 278 7.15 -9.23 -11.81
CA LEU A 278 7.02 -7.90 -12.44
C LEU A 278 5.66 -7.30 -12.10
N GLY A 279 5.65 -6.02 -11.78
CA GLY A 279 4.43 -5.29 -11.38
C GLY A 279 3.99 -5.62 -9.95
N GLY A 280 2.94 -4.92 -9.52
CA GLY A 280 2.49 -4.97 -8.12
C GLY A 280 1.82 -6.28 -7.69
N ARG A 281 1.48 -7.19 -8.62
CA ARG A 281 0.59 -8.32 -8.30
C ARG A 281 1.10 -9.69 -8.70
N GLU A 282 1.94 -9.82 -9.73
CA GLU A 282 2.37 -11.12 -10.27
C GLU A 282 3.21 -11.95 -9.26
N GLY A 283 4.00 -11.27 -8.42
CA GLY A 283 4.82 -11.92 -7.39
C GLY A 283 4.09 -12.24 -6.08
N LEU A 284 2.77 -12.00 -5.99
CA LEU A 284 2.01 -12.21 -4.75
C LEU A 284 2.05 -13.67 -4.28
N PRO A 285 2.49 -13.94 -3.04
CA PRO A 285 2.53 -15.28 -2.48
C PRO A 285 1.13 -15.79 -2.10
N GLN A 286 1.04 -17.09 -1.84
CA GLN A 286 -0.08 -17.67 -1.09
C GLN A 286 0.15 -17.48 0.41
N TRP A 287 -0.93 -17.69 1.20
CA TRP A 287 -0.88 -17.52 2.65
C TRP A 287 0.21 -18.34 3.33
N ASP A 288 0.29 -19.64 3.03
CA ASP A 288 1.23 -20.56 3.68
C ASP A 288 2.69 -20.19 3.41
N GLU A 289 3.02 -19.74 2.18
CA GLU A 289 4.35 -19.27 1.82
C GLU A 289 4.72 -18.00 2.61
N ALA A 290 3.78 -17.06 2.70
CA ALA A 290 3.96 -15.84 3.46
C ALA A 290 4.09 -16.11 4.97
N GLU A 291 3.27 -17.01 5.50
CA GLU A 291 3.31 -17.40 6.92
C GLU A 291 4.63 -18.08 7.27
N LEU A 292 5.09 -19.02 6.44
CA LEU A 292 6.37 -19.69 6.62
C LEU A 292 7.53 -18.67 6.68
N LEU A 293 7.60 -17.74 5.72
CA LEU A 293 8.66 -16.73 5.73
C LEU A 293 8.50 -15.78 6.94
N SER A 294 7.28 -15.34 7.25
CA SER A 294 7.04 -14.42 8.37
C SER A 294 7.39 -15.03 9.73
N SER A 295 7.27 -16.35 9.89
CA SER A 295 7.64 -17.07 11.12
C SER A 295 9.15 -16.99 11.44
N GLN A 296 9.97 -16.78 10.42
CA GLN A 296 11.42 -16.62 10.53
C GLN A 296 11.83 -15.16 10.82
N LEU A 297 10.90 -14.21 10.73
CA LEU A 297 11.16 -12.80 10.97
C LEU A 297 10.83 -12.42 12.41
N SER A 298 11.87 -12.19 13.20
CA SER A 298 11.72 -11.76 14.59
C SER A 298 11.88 -10.25 14.72
N PRO A 299 10.89 -9.54 15.33
CA PRO A 299 11.05 -8.14 15.68
C PRO A 299 12.23 -7.93 16.65
N ARG A 300 13.02 -6.90 16.39
CA ARG A 300 14.18 -6.51 17.22
C ARG A 300 13.91 -5.17 17.89
N LEU A 301 14.18 -5.07 19.18
CA LEU A 301 14.14 -3.80 19.89
C LEU A 301 15.26 -2.89 19.34
N VAL A 302 14.92 -1.67 18.92
CA VAL A 302 15.88 -0.68 18.41
C VAL A 302 15.92 0.62 19.20
N TYR A 303 14.89 0.86 20.00
CA TYR A 303 14.83 1.96 20.96
C TYR A 303 13.86 1.58 22.09
N PRO A 304 14.27 1.62 23.37
CA PRO A 304 13.46 1.27 24.53
C PRO A 304 12.37 2.31 24.84
#